data_7cf561432491ae4318952c428902e946
#
_entry.id   7cf561432491ae4318952c428902e946
#
_cell.length_a   1.000
_cell.length_b   1.000
_cell.length_c   1.000
_cell.angle_alpha   90.00
_cell.angle_beta   90.00
_cell.angle_gamma   90.00
#
_symmetry.space_group_name_H-M   'P 1'
#
loop_
_entity.id
_entity.type
_entity.pdbx_description
1 polymer ?
#
loop_
_entity_poly.entity_id
_entity_poly.type
_entity_poly.pdbx_seq_one_letter_code
_entity_poly.pdbx_strand_id
1 'polypeptide(L)'
;MSRLISLILLIASLSGCAGFIDLKRDLKVFDATISHASGTLSTSSCPNCLIIVVVLGEGEKSLSYKVFEHPGNFDIQLSPEAKSLFAFHDINHDMSFNPDEPYAWQALPDEFHEGRPVRDIKLDIRPSNENEPTTPYPLGSLFDLRNKLVAGIDIQLGAVVDLNQPHFNQELAEQGMWRPMQFMKSGIAGIYFLEPYSPKKIPVLFVHGINGTPRDFINLVDYIDRKKYQPWLVYYPSGLEIPTISNGLLGMLNKLWQEYRFKQMHIVAHSMGGLVARSLLNTCQEENECDFIRTFTSISSPFGGAQAAKSGIEYAPVVMPVWRSMSPESTFLNDLFSMPLPSGVEHHILFGYRNVSTLSSTSGDGTIPLESQLRHAAQQQATSLRGFDEDHLSILTSKLAGAYLNGIFSGKISK
;
A
#
# COMPACT_ATOMS: atom_id res chain seq x y z
N MET A 1 12.22 -46.73 10.49
CA MET A 1 11.22 -45.75 10.01
C MET A 1 10.81 -44.74 11.11
N SER A 2 10.50 -45.14 12.36
CA SER A 2 10.05 -44.18 13.39
C SER A 2 11.08 -43.09 13.76
N ARG A 3 12.36 -43.42 13.83
CA ARG A 3 13.44 -42.42 14.14
C ARG A 3 13.68 -41.40 13.03
N LEU A 4 13.42 -41.76 11.77
CA LEU A 4 13.55 -40.85 10.62
C LEU A 4 12.37 -39.85 10.59
N ILE A 5 11.16 -40.30 10.90
CA ILE A 5 9.95 -39.49 10.99
C ILE A 5 10.06 -38.49 12.15
N SER A 6 10.59 -38.95 13.31
CA SER A 6 10.84 -38.06 14.46
C SER A 6 11.90 -37.00 14.17
N LEU A 7 12.94 -37.33 13.37
CA LEU A 7 13.97 -36.37 12.97
C LEU A 7 13.42 -35.33 11.99
N ILE A 8 12.56 -35.73 11.04
CA ILE A 8 11.92 -34.83 10.07
C ILE A 8 10.93 -33.88 10.77
N LEU A 9 10.16 -34.38 11.73
CA LEU A 9 9.27 -33.56 12.55
C LEU A 9 10.05 -32.59 13.45
N LEU A 10 11.22 -32.99 13.98
CA LEU A 10 12.08 -32.13 14.80
C LEU A 10 12.73 -31.02 13.92
N ILE A 11 13.17 -31.35 12.70
CA ILE A 11 13.75 -30.37 11.75
C ILE A 11 12.66 -29.39 11.28
N ALA A 12 11.45 -29.86 11.00
CA ALA A 12 10.33 -28.98 10.62
C ALA A 12 9.89 -28.06 11.77
N SER A 13 9.95 -28.53 13.04
CA SER A 13 9.69 -27.69 14.21
C SER A 13 10.81 -26.69 14.48
N LEU A 14 12.06 -27.03 14.20
CA LEU A 14 13.20 -26.13 14.37
C LEU A 14 13.22 -25.01 13.31
N SER A 15 12.87 -25.31 12.05
CA SER A 15 12.75 -24.30 11.01
C SER A 15 11.58 -23.35 11.26
N GLY A 16 10.46 -23.83 11.78
CA GLY A 16 9.33 -22.99 12.21
C GLY A 16 9.70 -22.04 13.37
N CYS A 17 10.42 -22.53 14.38
CA CYS A 17 10.88 -21.69 15.50
C CYS A 17 11.88 -20.61 15.06
N ALA A 18 12.76 -20.90 14.11
CA ALA A 18 13.72 -19.92 13.59
C ALA A 18 12.99 -18.75 12.89
N GLY A 19 11.96 -19.02 12.08
CA GLY A 19 11.16 -17.99 11.41
C GLY A 19 10.48 -17.03 12.37
N PHE A 20 9.93 -17.52 13.49
CA PHE A 20 9.31 -16.68 14.52
C PHE A 20 10.32 -15.85 15.31
N ILE A 21 11.53 -16.36 15.54
CA ILE A 21 12.62 -15.60 16.20
C ILE A 21 13.07 -14.48 15.27
N ASP A 22 13.24 -14.76 13.99
CA ASP A 22 13.62 -13.79 12.98
C ASP A 22 12.55 -12.71 12.84
N LEU A 23 11.28 -13.09 12.76
CA LEU A 23 10.15 -12.15 12.74
C LEU A 23 10.18 -11.21 13.96
N LYS A 24 10.30 -11.75 15.16
CA LYS A 24 10.35 -10.93 16.38
C LYS A 24 11.50 -9.93 16.39
N ARG A 25 12.67 -10.35 15.90
CA ARG A 25 13.85 -9.47 15.80
C ARG A 25 13.64 -8.39 14.76
N ASP A 26 13.11 -8.75 13.61
CA ASP A 26 12.87 -7.86 12.47
C ASP A 26 11.82 -6.80 12.79
N LEU A 27 10.72 -7.19 13.46
CA LEU A 27 9.68 -6.25 13.91
C LEU A 27 10.21 -5.24 14.92
N LYS A 28 11.10 -5.65 15.86
CA LYS A 28 11.74 -4.68 16.76
C LYS A 28 12.55 -3.63 16.01
N VAL A 29 13.22 -4.04 14.93
CA VAL A 29 13.97 -3.09 14.08
C VAL A 29 13.01 -2.21 13.31
N PHE A 30 11.89 -2.75 12.84
CA PHE A 30 10.83 -1.98 12.16
C PHE A 30 10.28 -0.88 13.07
N ASP A 31 9.81 -1.24 14.27
CA ASP A 31 9.25 -0.30 15.26
C ASP A 31 10.26 0.78 15.68
N ALA A 32 11.56 0.44 15.71
CA ALA A 32 12.64 1.37 16.03
C ALA A 32 13.07 2.25 14.84
N THR A 33 12.66 1.90 13.60
CA THR A 33 13.11 2.59 12.38
C THR A 33 12.01 3.45 11.76
N ILE A 34 10.75 3.05 11.89
CA ILE A 34 9.60 3.73 11.27
C ILE A 34 8.58 4.09 12.34
N SER A 35 8.29 5.37 12.45
CA SER A 35 7.19 5.92 13.24
C SER A 35 6.27 6.73 12.32
N HIS A 36 5.24 7.35 12.88
CA HIS A 36 4.25 8.13 12.14
C HIS A 36 3.96 9.45 12.81
N ALA A 37 3.73 10.48 12.01
CA ALA A 37 3.14 11.73 12.44
C ALA A 37 1.82 11.95 11.71
N SER A 38 0.78 12.34 12.43
CA SER A 38 -0.53 12.63 11.86
C SER A 38 -1.11 13.93 12.42
N GLY A 39 -1.98 14.55 11.65
CA GLY A 39 -2.58 15.83 12.04
C GLY A 39 -3.39 16.47 10.92
N THR A 40 -3.41 17.79 10.89
CA THR A 40 -4.16 18.59 9.92
C THR A 40 -3.27 19.59 9.19
N LEU A 41 -3.46 19.68 7.87
CA LEU A 41 -2.94 20.72 6.99
C LEU A 41 -4.05 21.76 6.78
N SER A 42 -3.76 23.00 7.06
CA SER A 42 -4.67 24.13 6.79
C SER A 42 -3.96 25.24 6.02
N THR A 43 -4.74 25.98 5.23
CA THR A 43 -4.25 27.12 4.45
C THR A 43 -5.38 28.10 4.17
N SER A 44 -5.06 29.38 4.05
CA SER A 44 -6.05 30.45 3.86
C SER A 44 -6.62 30.54 2.44
N SER A 45 -5.97 30.02 1.42
CA SER A 45 -6.47 29.99 0.03
C SER A 45 -5.63 29.08 -0.83
N CYS A 46 -6.25 28.07 -1.44
CA CYS A 46 -5.52 27.18 -2.32
C CYS A 46 -6.40 26.48 -3.36
N PRO A 47 -6.88 27.16 -4.39
CA PRO A 47 -7.44 26.49 -5.54
C PRO A 47 -6.30 25.86 -6.35
N ASN A 48 -6.26 24.53 -6.43
CA ASN A 48 -5.22 23.75 -7.15
C ASN A 48 -3.83 23.74 -6.51
N CYS A 49 -3.72 23.75 -5.17
CA CYS A 49 -2.41 23.68 -4.55
C CYS A 49 -1.85 22.26 -4.53
N LEU A 50 -0.55 22.21 -4.73
CA LEU A 50 0.25 21.08 -4.34
C LEU A 50 0.88 21.41 -2.99
N ILE A 51 0.59 20.62 -1.98
CA ILE A 51 1.21 20.77 -0.66
C ILE A 51 2.27 19.70 -0.51
N ILE A 52 3.47 20.10 -0.12
CA ILE A 52 4.56 19.17 0.16
C ILE A 52 4.89 19.25 1.64
N VAL A 53 4.82 18.12 2.33
CA VAL A 53 5.28 17.99 3.71
C VAL A 53 6.61 17.27 3.71
N VAL A 54 7.64 17.95 4.17
CA VAL A 54 9.03 17.46 4.23
C VAL A 54 9.36 17.09 5.67
N VAL A 55 9.94 15.91 5.86
CA VAL A 55 10.53 15.49 7.12
C VAL A 55 11.96 15.99 7.17
N LEU A 56 12.27 16.82 8.16
CA LEU A 56 13.60 17.39 8.37
C LEU A 56 14.33 16.70 9.53
N GLY A 57 15.62 16.46 9.36
CA GLY A 57 16.53 15.95 10.35
C GLY A 57 17.40 17.04 10.97
N GLU A 58 18.50 16.63 11.59
CA GLU A 58 19.49 17.54 12.19
C GLU A 58 20.08 18.48 11.13
N GLY A 59 20.24 19.75 11.49
CA GLY A 59 20.71 20.80 10.56
C GLY A 59 19.74 21.00 9.38
N GLU A 60 18.46 20.67 9.55
CA GLU A 60 17.40 20.88 8.55
C GLU A 60 17.59 20.11 7.24
N LYS A 61 18.32 19.03 7.34
CA LYS A 61 18.50 18.12 6.20
C LYS A 61 17.17 17.44 5.85
N SER A 62 16.75 17.55 4.60
CA SER A 62 15.57 16.84 4.08
C SER A 62 15.81 15.32 4.08
N LEU A 63 14.94 14.57 4.75
CA LEU A 63 15.04 13.11 4.91
C LEU A 63 14.07 12.36 3.99
N SER A 64 12.83 12.83 3.92
CA SER A 64 11.77 12.30 3.07
C SER A 64 10.69 13.36 2.89
N TYR A 65 9.73 13.09 2.02
CA TYR A 65 8.57 13.96 1.83
C TYR A 65 7.32 13.18 1.43
N LYS A 66 6.15 13.78 1.67
CA LYS A 66 4.86 13.33 1.14
C LYS A 66 4.18 14.52 0.44
N VAL A 67 3.49 14.23 -0.66
CA VAL A 67 2.74 15.20 -1.45
C VAL A 67 1.25 15.04 -1.16
N PHE A 68 0.52 16.16 -1.04
CA PHE A 68 -0.92 16.21 -0.85
C PHE A 68 -1.55 17.10 -1.91
N GLU A 69 -2.69 16.66 -2.45
CA GLU A 69 -3.44 17.41 -3.46
C GLU A 69 -4.28 18.52 -2.84
N HIS A 70 -4.69 18.33 -1.57
CA HIS A 70 -5.60 19.24 -0.87
C HIS A 70 -5.22 19.40 0.61
N PRO A 71 -5.59 20.53 1.25
CA PRO A 71 -5.52 20.64 2.70
C PRO A 71 -6.51 19.66 3.36
N GLY A 72 -6.20 19.18 4.56
CA GLY A 72 -7.01 18.20 5.25
C GLY A 72 -6.20 17.40 6.25
N ASN A 73 -6.63 16.19 6.55
CA ASN A 73 -5.87 15.27 7.39
C ASN A 73 -4.62 14.80 6.67
N PHE A 74 -3.57 14.55 7.43
CA PHE A 74 -2.35 13.95 6.91
C PHE A 74 -1.80 12.87 7.84
N ASP A 75 -1.12 11.89 7.25
CA ASP A 75 -0.27 10.93 7.93
C ASP A 75 1.05 10.82 7.16
N ILE A 76 2.18 10.92 7.85
CA ILE A 76 3.50 10.82 7.24
C ILE A 76 4.42 9.91 8.06
N GLN A 77 5.21 9.11 7.38
CA GLN A 77 6.19 8.23 8.00
C GLN A 77 7.43 9.01 8.43
N LEU A 78 7.93 8.68 9.62
CA LEU A 78 9.10 9.31 10.23
C LEU A 78 10.20 8.29 10.46
N SER A 79 11.45 8.70 10.28
CA SER A 79 12.63 7.98 10.78
C SER A 79 13.07 8.55 12.13
N PRO A 80 13.88 7.81 12.93
CA PRO A 80 14.38 8.28 14.21
C PRO A 80 15.21 9.57 14.14
N GLU A 81 15.73 9.88 12.96
CA GLU A 81 16.53 11.08 12.69
C GLU A 81 15.68 12.34 12.50
N ALA A 82 14.35 12.20 12.38
CA ALA A 82 13.45 13.33 12.17
C ALA A 82 13.47 14.29 13.37
N LYS A 83 13.41 15.59 13.10
CA LYS A 83 13.40 16.66 14.11
C LYS A 83 12.21 17.58 13.96
N SER A 84 11.75 17.80 12.73
CA SER A 84 10.65 18.71 12.43
C SER A 84 9.94 18.33 11.13
N LEU A 85 8.75 18.88 10.98
CA LEU A 85 8.00 18.87 9.73
C LEU A 85 8.00 20.28 9.14
N PHE A 86 8.18 20.37 7.83
CA PHE A 86 8.08 21.58 7.05
C PHE A 86 7.07 21.37 5.93
N ALA A 87 6.01 22.16 5.90
CA ALA A 87 4.99 22.09 4.86
C ALA A 87 5.02 23.36 4.02
N PHE A 88 4.91 23.26 2.70
CA PHE A 88 4.83 24.43 1.82
C PHE A 88 3.93 24.20 0.63
N HIS A 89 3.46 25.31 0.04
CA HIS A 89 2.79 25.29 -1.25
C HIS A 89 3.81 25.34 -2.37
N ASP A 90 3.96 24.25 -3.11
CA ASP A 90 4.72 24.24 -4.36
C ASP A 90 3.84 24.82 -5.48
N ILE A 91 3.88 26.14 -5.62
CA ILE A 91 3.02 26.91 -6.54
C ILE A 91 3.45 26.70 -7.99
N ASN A 92 4.75 26.61 -8.22
CA ASN A 92 5.33 26.49 -9.56
C ASN A 92 5.58 25.02 -9.99
N HIS A 93 5.33 24.07 -9.09
CA HIS A 93 5.47 22.63 -9.29
C HIS A 93 6.90 22.18 -9.63
N ASP A 94 7.90 22.84 -9.04
CA ASP A 94 9.33 22.54 -9.28
C ASP A 94 9.94 21.61 -8.20
N MET A 95 9.16 21.18 -7.20
CA MET A 95 9.62 20.32 -6.09
C MET A 95 10.74 20.95 -5.25
N SER A 96 10.77 22.26 -5.18
CA SER A 96 11.72 23.03 -4.39
C SER A 96 10.96 24.11 -3.63
N PHE A 97 11.37 24.39 -2.40
CA PHE A 97 10.78 25.51 -1.67
C PHE A 97 11.37 26.84 -2.16
N ASN A 98 10.51 27.76 -2.54
CA ASN A 98 10.87 29.12 -2.94
C ASN A 98 10.48 30.10 -1.82
N PRO A 99 11.30 31.14 -1.54
CA PRO A 99 11.10 32.05 -0.38
C PRO A 99 9.79 32.81 -0.36
N ASP A 100 9.09 32.94 -1.49
CA ASP A 100 7.79 33.59 -1.66
C ASP A 100 6.60 32.64 -1.47
N GLU A 101 6.87 31.34 -1.38
CA GLU A 101 5.83 30.34 -1.19
C GLU A 101 5.35 30.31 0.27
N PRO A 102 4.02 30.15 0.47
CA PRO A 102 3.46 29.93 1.80
C PRO A 102 4.00 28.66 2.45
N TYR A 103 4.27 28.71 3.74
CA TYR A 103 4.79 27.56 4.48
C TYR A 103 4.35 27.48 5.92
N ALA A 104 4.55 26.32 6.53
CA ALA A 104 4.43 26.05 7.96
C ALA A 104 5.61 25.22 8.44
N TRP A 105 5.99 25.37 9.71
CA TRP A 105 7.03 24.56 10.34
C TRP A 105 6.59 24.12 11.73
N GLN A 106 6.90 22.89 12.11
CA GLN A 106 6.58 22.33 13.41
C GLN A 106 7.69 21.42 13.90
N ALA A 107 8.28 21.70 15.07
CA ALA A 107 9.19 20.78 15.72
C ALA A 107 8.45 19.51 16.16
N LEU A 108 9.09 18.37 16.04
CA LEU A 108 8.60 17.11 16.59
C LEU A 108 8.96 17.03 18.08
N PRO A 109 8.09 16.47 18.94
CA PRO A 109 8.38 16.30 20.36
C PRO A 109 9.50 15.25 20.56
N ASP A 110 10.33 15.42 21.59
CA ASP A 110 11.44 14.50 21.87
C ASP A 110 10.97 13.06 22.15
N GLU A 111 9.77 12.89 22.68
CA GLU A 111 9.15 11.58 22.98
C GLU A 111 8.94 10.70 21.73
N PHE A 112 8.92 11.29 20.55
CA PHE A 112 8.80 10.58 19.28
C PHE A 112 9.94 9.57 19.06
N HIS A 113 11.14 9.82 19.56
CA HIS A 113 12.32 8.93 19.42
C HIS A 113 12.15 7.55 20.09
N GLU A 114 11.09 7.38 20.88
CA GLU A 114 10.74 6.10 21.52
C GLU A 114 9.87 5.19 20.62
N GLY A 115 9.68 5.52 19.33
CA GLY A 115 8.84 4.77 18.39
C GLY A 115 7.34 5.00 18.58
N ARG A 116 6.95 6.02 19.34
CA ARG A 116 5.54 6.38 19.52
C ARG A 116 5.06 7.28 18.38
N PRO A 117 3.86 7.06 17.83
CA PRO A 117 3.31 7.95 16.82
C PRO A 117 3.02 9.33 17.43
N VAL A 118 3.35 10.38 16.71
CA VAL A 118 2.98 11.77 17.04
C VAL A 118 1.63 12.07 16.41
N ARG A 119 0.71 12.61 17.19
CA ARG A 119 -0.67 12.90 16.74
C ARG A 119 -1.00 14.37 16.94
N ASP A 120 -2.10 14.78 16.33
CA ASP A 120 -2.70 16.12 16.50
C ASP A 120 -1.78 17.28 16.10
N ILE A 121 -0.85 17.03 15.16
CA ILE A 121 0.01 18.07 14.59
C ILE A 121 -0.85 19.02 13.74
N LYS A 122 -0.58 20.33 13.87
CA LYS A 122 -1.25 21.36 13.07
C LYS A 122 -0.24 22.10 12.23
N LEU A 123 -0.31 21.92 10.92
CA LEU A 123 0.49 22.66 9.96
C LEU A 123 -0.40 23.68 9.26
N ASP A 124 -0.35 24.91 9.73
CA ASP A 124 -1.12 26.04 9.20
C ASP A 124 -0.24 26.83 8.25
N ILE A 125 -0.40 26.55 6.95
CA ILE A 125 0.43 27.11 5.87
C ILE A 125 0.01 28.55 5.63
N ARG A 126 0.91 29.50 5.90
CA ARG A 126 0.70 30.95 5.80
C ARG A 126 1.67 31.60 4.83
N PRO A 127 1.31 32.76 4.27
CA PRO A 127 2.24 33.57 3.50
C PRO A 127 3.57 33.80 4.23
N SER A 128 4.68 33.76 3.52
CA SER A 128 6.02 33.88 4.11
C SER A 128 6.25 35.15 4.91
N ASN A 129 5.54 36.24 4.59
CA ASN A 129 5.58 37.51 5.32
C ASN A 129 4.80 37.50 6.65
N GLU A 130 3.98 36.49 6.90
CA GLU A 130 3.23 36.29 8.16
C GLU A 130 3.89 35.29 9.11
N ASN A 131 4.89 34.56 8.61
CA ASN A 131 5.64 33.63 9.43
C ASN A 131 6.74 34.36 10.22
N GLU A 132 7.03 33.94 11.45
CA GLU A 132 8.21 34.42 12.15
C GLU A 132 9.46 34.10 11.32
N PRO A 133 10.52 34.94 11.37
CA PRO A 133 11.74 34.72 10.61
C PRO A 133 12.52 33.52 11.18
N THR A 134 11.98 32.34 11.02
CA THR A 134 12.72 31.11 11.10
C THR A 134 13.49 30.98 9.79
N THR A 135 14.74 30.72 9.88
CA THR A 135 15.70 30.61 8.78
C THR A 135 15.07 30.09 7.50
N PRO A 136 15.14 30.80 6.37
CA PRO A 136 14.65 30.27 5.10
C PRO A 136 15.43 29.00 4.81
N TYR A 137 14.72 27.89 4.80
CA TYR A 137 15.29 26.60 4.51
C TYR A 137 15.69 26.55 3.03
N PRO A 138 16.96 26.47 2.67
CA PRO A 138 17.33 26.15 1.32
C PRO A 138 17.05 24.67 1.11
N LEU A 139 15.78 24.31 0.98
CA LEU A 139 15.42 22.99 0.52
C LEU A 139 15.86 22.91 -0.94
N GLY A 140 16.95 22.21 -1.19
CA GLY A 140 17.30 21.79 -2.54
C GLY A 140 16.16 20.99 -3.16
N SER A 141 16.29 20.66 -4.44
CA SER A 141 15.29 19.87 -5.13
C SER A 141 14.96 18.58 -4.39
N LEU A 142 13.68 18.37 -4.07
CA LEU A 142 13.19 17.18 -3.43
C LEU A 142 13.16 15.96 -4.37
N PHE A 143 13.42 16.15 -5.67
CA PHE A 143 13.54 15.06 -6.64
C PHE A 143 14.57 14.00 -6.23
N ASP A 144 15.65 14.39 -5.59
CA ASP A 144 16.68 13.48 -5.11
C ASP A 144 16.16 12.53 -4.00
N LEU A 145 15.07 12.91 -3.34
CA LEU A 145 14.41 12.12 -2.32
C LEU A 145 13.21 11.29 -2.85
N ARG A 146 12.96 11.30 -4.16
CA ARG A 146 11.82 10.61 -4.77
C ARG A 146 11.77 9.13 -4.37
N ASN A 147 12.91 8.46 -4.37
CA ASN A 147 13.03 7.06 -4.04
C ASN A 147 13.30 6.80 -2.55
N LYS A 148 13.06 7.77 -1.66
CA LYS A 148 13.14 7.60 -0.21
C LYS A 148 11.74 7.41 0.37
N LEU A 149 11.53 6.33 1.14
CA LEU A 149 10.34 6.17 1.98
C LEU A 149 10.54 6.93 3.29
N VAL A 150 11.62 6.60 3.99
CA VAL A 150 12.16 7.29 5.17
C VAL A 150 13.68 7.30 5.06
N ALA A 151 14.37 7.97 5.97
CA ALA A 151 15.82 7.94 5.99
C ALA A 151 16.34 6.49 6.06
N GLY A 152 17.26 6.14 5.18
CA GLY A 152 17.87 4.81 5.12
C GLY A 152 17.03 3.70 4.47
N ILE A 153 15.83 4.01 3.97
CA ILE A 153 14.99 3.05 3.24
C ILE A 153 14.67 3.59 1.85
N ASP A 154 15.27 2.95 0.86
CA ASP A 154 15.01 3.24 -0.55
C ASP A 154 13.84 2.40 -1.09
N ILE A 155 13.09 3.00 -2.03
CA ILE A 155 11.99 2.36 -2.75
C ILE A 155 12.21 2.50 -4.27
N GLN A 156 11.57 1.63 -5.03
CA GLN A 156 11.58 1.70 -6.49
C GLN A 156 10.30 2.39 -6.99
N LEU A 157 10.44 3.50 -7.71
CA LEU A 157 9.29 4.19 -8.30
C LEU A 157 9.46 4.31 -9.82
N GLY A 158 8.63 3.55 -10.56
CA GLY A 158 8.60 3.59 -12.00
C GLY A 158 9.77 2.89 -12.70
N ALA A 159 10.56 2.08 -11.98
CA ALA A 159 11.59 1.26 -12.59
C ALA A 159 10.96 0.27 -13.57
N VAL A 160 11.45 0.26 -14.82
CA VAL A 160 10.96 -0.67 -15.86
C VAL A 160 11.63 -2.02 -15.69
N VAL A 161 10.83 -3.06 -15.56
CA VAL A 161 11.30 -4.42 -15.24
C VAL A 161 10.64 -5.48 -16.11
N ASP A 162 11.30 -6.64 -16.18
CA ASP A 162 10.71 -7.90 -16.61
C ASP A 162 10.30 -8.70 -15.37
N LEU A 163 9.07 -9.24 -15.36
CA LEU A 163 8.54 -10.05 -14.25
C LEU A 163 9.32 -11.37 -14.00
N ASN A 164 10.14 -11.79 -14.93
CA ASN A 164 11.01 -12.97 -14.76
C ASN A 164 12.29 -12.69 -13.99
N GLN A 165 12.55 -11.44 -13.58
CA GLN A 165 13.75 -11.09 -12.83
C GLN A 165 13.79 -11.79 -11.46
N PRO A 166 15.02 -12.15 -10.97
CA PRO A 166 15.19 -12.92 -9.74
C PRO A 166 14.59 -12.27 -8.48
N HIS A 167 14.51 -10.94 -8.42
CA HIS A 167 13.97 -10.26 -7.25
C HIS A 167 12.45 -10.37 -7.09
N PHE A 168 11.74 -11.00 -8.04
CA PHE A 168 10.33 -11.36 -7.89
C PHE A 168 10.14 -12.86 -7.62
N ASN A 169 11.13 -13.52 -7.01
CA ASN A 169 11.05 -14.92 -6.64
C ASN A 169 10.29 -15.14 -5.32
N GLN A 170 9.92 -16.39 -5.04
CA GLN A 170 9.19 -16.78 -3.85
C GLN A 170 9.99 -16.55 -2.55
N GLU A 171 11.31 -16.69 -2.59
CA GLU A 171 12.17 -16.48 -1.41
C GLU A 171 12.08 -15.04 -0.90
N LEU A 172 12.06 -14.05 -1.79
CA LEU A 172 11.90 -12.65 -1.43
C LEU A 172 10.46 -12.31 -1.00
N ALA A 173 9.44 -13.01 -1.53
CA ALA A 173 8.08 -12.91 -1.01
C ALA A 173 8.01 -13.39 0.44
N GLU A 174 8.61 -14.54 0.74
CA GLU A 174 8.73 -15.08 2.10
C GLU A 174 9.51 -14.14 3.01
N GLN A 175 10.58 -13.51 2.52
CA GLN A 175 11.27 -12.45 3.26
C GLN A 175 10.34 -11.28 3.57
N GLY A 176 9.54 -10.81 2.60
CA GLY A 176 8.56 -9.75 2.80
C GLY A 176 7.47 -10.11 3.82
N MET A 177 7.16 -11.39 3.96
CA MET A 177 6.21 -11.89 4.95
C MET A 177 6.84 -12.03 6.34
N TRP A 178 8.02 -12.67 6.45
CA TRP A 178 8.61 -13.06 7.73
C TRP A 178 9.69 -12.09 8.26
N ARG A 179 10.25 -11.26 7.41
CA ARG A 179 11.31 -10.28 7.71
C ARG A 179 11.05 -8.96 6.97
N PRO A 180 9.89 -8.30 7.27
CA PRO A 180 9.44 -7.11 6.52
C PRO A 180 10.45 -5.97 6.54
N MET A 181 11.16 -5.74 7.64
CA MET A 181 12.18 -4.69 7.70
C MET A 181 13.41 -5.02 6.86
N GLN A 182 13.84 -6.28 6.86
CA GLN A 182 14.93 -6.71 5.99
C GLN A 182 14.55 -6.57 4.51
N PHE A 183 13.30 -6.92 4.15
CA PHE A 183 12.76 -6.68 2.81
C PHE A 183 12.81 -5.20 2.44
N MET A 184 12.36 -4.30 3.33
CA MET A 184 12.40 -2.86 3.09
C MET A 184 13.83 -2.34 2.89
N LYS A 185 14.78 -2.81 3.71
CA LYS A 185 16.20 -2.44 3.61
C LYS A 185 16.89 -2.96 2.35
N SER A 186 16.35 -3.97 1.68
CA SER A 186 16.89 -4.45 0.40
C SER A 186 16.64 -3.51 -0.77
N GLY A 187 15.77 -2.48 -0.59
CA GLY A 187 15.46 -1.48 -1.61
C GLY A 187 14.64 -2.02 -2.79
N ILE A 188 13.98 -3.18 -2.63
CA ILE A 188 13.13 -3.79 -3.67
C ILE A 188 11.66 -3.46 -3.53
N ALA A 189 11.23 -2.87 -2.40
CA ALA A 189 9.87 -2.38 -2.27
C ALA A 189 9.60 -1.24 -3.24
N GLY A 190 8.40 -1.18 -3.82
CA GLY A 190 8.08 -0.09 -4.73
C GLY A 190 6.95 -0.37 -5.72
N ILE A 191 6.82 0.52 -6.70
CA ILE A 191 5.91 0.38 -7.84
C ILE A 191 6.75 0.28 -9.11
N TYR A 192 6.63 -0.84 -9.78
CA TYR A 192 7.37 -1.18 -10.99
C TYR A 192 6.51 -1.03 -12.23
N PHE A 193 7.13 -0.65 -13.34
CA PHE A 193 6.51 -0.56 -14.65
C PHE A 193 6.97 -1.69 -15.55
N LEU A 194 6.14 -2.12 -16.50
CA LEU A 194 6.53 -3.10 -17.52
C LEU A 194 6.93 -2.45 -18.84
N GLU A 195 6.82 -1.17 -18.94
CA GLU A 195 7.21 -0.34 -20.07
C GLU A 195 7.43 1.11 -19.60
N PRO A 196 8.19 1.93 -20.31
CA PRO A 196 8.31 3.34 -19.99
C PRO A 196 6.92 4.00 -19.94
N TYR A 197 6.75 4.95 -18.99
CA TYR A 197 5.49 5.67 -18.86
C TYR A 197 5.07 6.33 -20.18
N SER A 198 3.79 6.20 -20.48
CA SER A 198 3.16 6.85 -21.63
C SER A 198 1.92 7.64 -21.21
N PRO A 199 1.86 8.97 -21.41
CA PRO A 199 0.67 9.77 -21.08
C PRO A 199 -0.56 9.42 -21.94
N LYS A 200 -0.39 8.59 -22.98
CA LYS A 200 -1.47 8.10 -23.84
C LYS A 200 -2.14 6.84 -23.33
N LYS A 201 -1.55 6.20 -22.30
CA LYS A 201 -2.05 4.95 -21.72
C LYS A 201 -2.46 5.18 -20.28
N ILE A 202 -3.54 4.51 -19.87
CA ILE A 202 -4.06 4.58 -18.50
C ILE A 202 -3.29 3.57 -17.63
N PRO A 203 -2.70 3.98 -16.49
CA PRO A 203 -2.09 3.06 -15.54
C PRO A 203 -3.10 2.07 -14.96
N VAL A 204 -2.69 0.82 -14.82
CA VAL A 204 -3.41 -0.23 -14.09
C VAL A 204 -2.48 -0.76 -13.01
N LEU A 205 -2.79 -0.45 -11.76
CA LEU A 205 -2.00 -0.88 -10.60
C LEU A 205 -2.43 -2.28 -10.16
N PHE A 206 -1.50 -3.22 -10.14
CA PHE A 206 -1.70 -4.57 -9.64
C PHE A 206 -1.14 -4.71 -8.23
N VAL A 207 -1.98 -5.19 -7.29
CA VAL A 207 -1.67 -5.32 -5.86
C VAL A 207 -1.76 -6.78 -5.45
N HIS A 208 -0.61 -7.40 -5.13
CA HIS A 208 -0.53 -8.83 -4.81
C HIS A 208 -1.09 -9.17 -3.43
N GLY A 209 -1.30 -10.46 -3.17
CA GLY A 209 -1.76 -10.99 -1.89
C GLY A 209 -0.64 -11.22 -0.86
N ILE A 210 -1.00 -11.86 0.26
CA ILE A 210 -0.02 -12.30 1.26
C ILE A 210 0.98 -13.27 0.62
N ASN A 211 2.26 -13.13 0.94
CA ASN A 211 3.34 -13.95 0.39
C ASN A 211 3.39 -13.97 -1.15
N GLY A 212 2.82 -12.95 -1.80
CA GLY A 212 2.79 -12.78 -3.24
C GLY A 212 3.91 -11.89 -3.77
N THR A 213 4.00 -11.83 -5.09
CA THR A 213 4.96 -11.02 -5.84
C THR A 213 4.28 -10.33 -7.03
N PRO A 214 4.90 -9.34 -7.66
CA PRO A 214 4.47 -8.80 -8.95
C PRO A 214 4.29 -9.89 -10.04
N ARG A 215 5.05 -10.98 -9.99
CA ARG A 215 5.01 -12.09 -10.95
C ARG A 215 3.68 -12.84 -10.98
N ASP A 216 2.90 -12.79 -9.89
CA ASP A 216 1.60 -13.45 -9.80
C ASP A 216 0.64 -12.97 -10.88
N PHE A 217 0.82 -11.75 -11.37
CA PHE A 217 -0.03 -11.12 -12.39
C PHE A 217 0.44 -11.31 -13.83
N ILE A 218 1.51 -12.08 -14.08
CA ILE A 218 2.13 -12.20 -15.41
C ILE A 218 1.10 -12.54 -16.50
N ASN A 219 0.18 -13.46 -16.23
CA ASN A 219 -0.85 -13.87 -17.20
C ASN A 219 -1.95 -12.80 -17.35
N LEU A 220 -2.42 -12.20 -16.27
CA LEU A 220 -3.44 -11.14 -16.35
C LEU A 220 -2.94 -9.92 -17.10
N VAL A 221 -1.68 -9.55 -16.92
CA VAL A 221 -1.02 -8.47 -17.66
C VAL A 221 -1.01 -8.73 -19.16
N ASP A 222 -0.83 -9.97 -19.58
CA ASP A 222 -0.86 -10.37 -21.00
C ASP A 222 -2.27 -10.32 -21.61
N TYR A 223 -3.31 -10.40 -20.77
CA TYR A 223 -4.69 -10.39 -21.25
C TYR A 223 -5.29 -8.98 -21.33
N ILE A 224 -4.70 -7.95 -20.74
CA ILE A 224 -5.21 -6.58 -20.85
C ILE A 224 -4.78 -5.91 -22.17
N ASP A 225 -5.59 -4.96 -22.65
CA ASP A 225 -5.28 -4.21 -23.87
C ASP A 225 -4.10 -3.24 -23.67
N ARG A 226 -2.88 -3.73 -23.91
CA ARG A 226 -1.61 -2.98 -23.77
C ARG A 226 -1.50 -1.76 -24.69
N LYS A 227 -2.41 -1.57 -25.65
CA LYS A 227 -2.46 -0.35 -26.46
C LYS A 227 -3.08 0.81 -25.70
N LYS A 228 -3.98 0.52 -24.76
CA LYS A 228 -4.72 1.52 -23.97
C LYS A 228 -4.23 1.62 -22.54
N TYR A 229 -3.74 0.51 -21.96
CA TYR A 229 -3.40 0.38 -20.56
C TYR A 229 -1.92 0.04 -20.38
N GLN A 230 -1.32 0.58 -19.32
CA GLN A 230 0.07 0.29 -18.92
C GLN A 230 0.07 -0.31 -17.51
N PRO A 231 0.52 -1.58 -17.36
CA PRO A 231 0.57 -2.22 -16.06
C PRO A 231 1.64 -1.64 -15.16
N TRP A 232 1.25 -1.33 -13.93
CA TRP A 232 2.11 -0.99 -12.81
C TRP A 232 1.93 -2.04 -11.73
N LEU A 233 3.00 -2.51 -11.13
CA LEU A 233 2.95 -3.59 -10.15
C LEU A 233 3.60 -3.14 -8.86
N VAL A 234 2.87 -3.22 -7.76
CA VAL A 234 3.43 -2.93 -6.45
C VAL A 234 4.11 -4.16 -5.86
N TYR A 235 5.25 -3.97 -5.21
CA TYR A 235 5.92 -4.98 -4.41
C TYR A 235 6.16 -4.44 -3.01
N TYR A 236 5.60 -5.12 -2.02
CA TYR A 236 5.60 -4.66 -0.63
C TYR A 236 5.75 -5.82 0.34
N PRO A 237 6.24 -5.57 1.58
CA PRO A 237 6.36 -6.60 2.61
C PRO A 237 4.98 -6.97 3.15
N SER A 238 4.49 -8.15 2.76
CA SER A 238 3.12 -8.60 3.04
C SER A 238 2.87 -9.02 4.50
N GLY A 239 3.90 -9.03 5.35
CA GLY A 239 3.79 -9.38 6.78
C GLY A 239 3.40 -8.21 7.70
N LEU A 240 3.42 -6.96 7.21
CA LEU A 240 3.04 -5.77 7.98
C LEU A 240 1.52 -5.63 8.11
N GLU A 241 1.07 -4.79 9.03
CA GLU A 241 -0.35 -4.43 9.14
C GLU A 241 -0.85 -3.75 7.86
N ILE A 242 -2.08 -4.04 7.45
CA ILE A 242 -2.65 -3.54 6.19
C ILE A 242 -2.68 -2.01 6.14
N PRO A 243 -3.05 -1.27 7.20
CA PRO A 243 -2.97 0.19 7.20
C PRO A 243 -1.57 0.73 6.93
N THR A 244 -0.53 0.10 7.50
CA THR A 244 0.87 0.48 7.25
C THR A 244 1.24 0.30 5.78
N ILE A 245 0.85 -0.83 5.18
CA ILE A 245 1.10 -1.10 3.76
C ILE A 245 0.35 -0.11 2.87
N SER A 246 -0.93 0.14 3.15
CA SER A 246 -1.78 1.03 2.34
C SER A 246 -1.31 2.48 2.38
N ASN A 247 -0.89 2.98 3.54
CA ASN A 247 -0.34 4.35 3.67
C ASN A 247 0.99 4.49 2.92
N GLY A 248 1.87 3.49 3.00
CA GLY A 248 3.10 3.46 2.22
C GLY A 248 2.83 3.45 0.71
N LEU A 249 1.84 2.67 0.27
CA LEU A 249 1.43 2.60 -1.14
C LEU A 249 0.84 3.94 -1.62
N LEU A 250 0.00 4.59 -0.83
CA LEU A 250 -0.55 5.90 -1.15
C LEU A 250 0.57 6.94 -1.32
N GLY A 251 1.52 6.98 -0.39
CA GLY A 251 2.68 7.88 -0.51
C GLY A 251 3.51 7.65 -1.79
N MET A 252 3.66 6.39 -2.22
CA MET A 252 4.31 6.06 -3.49
C MET A 252 3.50 6.52 -4.70
N LEU A 253 2.17 6.32 -4.67
CA LEU A 253 1.27 6.75 -5.75
C LEU A 253 1.25 8.26 -5.89
N ASN A 254 1.22 9.01 -4.79
CA ASN A 254 1.24 10.48 -4.80
C ASN A 254 2.53 11.02 -5.43
N LYS A 255 3.69 10.40 -5.14
CA LYS A 255 4.95 10.76 -5.80
C LYS A 255 4.92 10.50 -7.31
N LEU A 256 4.37 9.37 -7.74
CA LEU A 256 4.22 9.06 -9.18
C LEU A 256 3.18 9.99 -9.85
N TRP A 257 2.08 10.27 -9.16
CA TRP A 257 1.08 11.21 -9.69
C TRP A 257 1.67 12.62 -9.84
N GLN A 258 2.42 13.07 -8.88
CA GLN A 258 3.08 14.36 -8.92
C GLN A 258 4.05 14.46 -10.13
N GLU A 259 4.74 13.37 -10.46
CA GLU A 259 5.67 13.34 -11.60
C GLU A 259 4.96 13.24 -12.96
N TYR A 260 3.97 12.35 -13.05
CA TYR A 260 3.37 11.99 -14.34
C TYR A 260 2.03 12.67 -14.62
N ARG A 261 1.35 13.22 -13.60
CA ARG A 261 0.05 13.90 -13.71
C ARG A 261 -0.99 13.11 -14.51
N PHE A 262 -1.01 11.79 -14.33
CA PHE A 262 -2.00 10.94 -14.99
C PHE A 262 -3.40 11.25 -14.47
N LYS A 263 -4.39 11.28 -15.38
CA LYS A 263 -5.77 11.69 -15.08
C LYS A 263 -6.66 10.55 -14.63
N GLN A 264 -6.27 9.33 -14.91
CA GLN A 264 -7.05 8.13 -14.62
C GLN A 264 -6.12 6.98 -14.24
N MET A 265 -6.62 6.10 -13.36
CA MET A 265 -5.96 4.86 -12.96
C MET A 265 -7.02 3.81 -12.63
N HIS A 266 -6.71 2.55 -12.89
CA HIS A 266 -7.46 1.39 -12.43
C HIS A 266 -6.61 0.62 -11.40
N ILE A 267 -7.27 0.01 -10.40
CA ILE A 267 -6.62 -0.86 -9.43
C ILE A 267 -7.16 -2.28 -9.59
N VAL A 268 -6.28 -3.27 -9.70
CA VAL A 268 -6.59 -4.69 -9.69
C VAL A 268 -5.84 -5.33 -8.53
N ALA A 269 -6.56 -5.91 -7.59
CA ALA A 269 -6.00 -6.39 -6.35
C ALA A 269 -6.42 -7.83 -6.06
N HIS A 270 -5.47 -8.71 -5.78
CA HIS A 270 -5.73 -10.12 -5.50
C HIS A 270 -5.62 -10.43 -4.01
N SER A 271 -6.54 -11.26 -3.50
CA SER A 271 -6.48 -11.79 -2.14
C SER A 271 -6.36 -10.66 -1.10
N MET A 272 -5.40 -10.72 -0.18
CA MET A 272 -5.09 -9.67 0.79
C MET A 272 -4.87 -8.30 0.12
N GLY A 273 -4.36 -8.25 -1.10
CA GLY A 273 -4.19 -7.01 -1.86
C GLY A 273 -5.49 -6.21 -2.00
N GLY A 274 -6.65 -6.89 -2.05
CA GLY A 274 -7.96 -6.21 -2.04
C GLY A 274 -8.27 -5.49 -0.74
N LEU A 275 -7.79 -6.00 0.40
CA LEU A 275 -7.88 -5.30 1.69
C LEU A 275 -6.95 -4.08 1.71
N VAL A 276 -5.73 -4.23 1.17
CA VAL A 276 -4.76 -3.13 1.03
C VAL A 276 -5.34 -2.01 0.16
N ALA A 277 -5.87 -2.35 -1.02
CA ALA A 277 -6.46 -1.38 -1.94
C ALA A 277 -7.70 -0.69 -1.35
N ARG A 278 -8.56 -1.44 -0.63
CA ARG A 278 -9.75 -0.84 0.00
C ARG A 278 -9.36 0.08 1.17
N SER A 279 -8.33 -0.29 1.94
CA SER A 279 -7.75 0.58 2.99
C SER A 279 -7.16 1.85 2.40
N LEU A 280 -6.42 1.76 1.30
CA LEU A 280 -5.90 2.91 0.57
C LEU A 280 -7.04 3.86 0.14
N LEU A 281 -8.13 3.33 -0.38
CA LEU A 281 -9.29 4.14 -0.79
C LEU A 281 -9.97 4.82 0.40
N ASN A 282 -9.94 4.24 1.60
CA ASN A 282 -10.41 4.92 2.81
C ASN A 282 -9.51 6.13 3.13
N THR A 283 -8.19 5.95 3.10
CA THR A 283 -7.25 7.06 3.32
C THR A 283 -7.42 8.14 2.25
N CYS A 284 -7.61 7.77 0.97
CA CYS A 284 -7.93 8.73 -0.09
C CYS A 284 -9.19 9.55 0.21
N GLN A 285 -10.23 8.92 0.76
CA GLN A 285 -11.47 9.60 1.16
C GLN A 285 -11.26 10.53 2.36
N GLU A 286 -10.47 10.11 3.33
CA GLU A 286 -10.16 10.90 4.54
C GLU A 286 -9.26 12.10 4.24
N GLU A 287 -8.28 11.92 3.36
CA GLU A 287 -7.32 12.96 2.96
C GLU A 287 -7.86 13.79 1.78
N ASN A 288 -9.03 13.43 1.21
CA ASN A 288 -9.63 14.06 0.02
C ASN A 288 -8.68 14.03 -1.19
N GLU A 289 -8.08 12.88 -1.45
CA GLU A 289 -7.09 12.64 -2.49
C GLU A 289 -7.55 11.58 -3.49
N CYS A 290 -6.72 11.31 -4.50
CA CYS A 290 -6.88 10.20 -5.45
C CYS A 290 -8.01 10.36 -6.46
N ASP A 291 -8.36 11.57 -6.84
CA ASP A 291 -9.37 11.84 -7.88
C ASP A 291 -9.10 11.15 -9.23
N PHE A 292 -7.88 10.66 -9.41
CA PHE A 292 -7.49 9.91 -10.60
C PHE A 292 -7.94 8.44 -10.57
N ILE A 293 -8.35 7.85 -9.45
CA ILE A 293 -8.78 6.44 -9.39
C ILE A 293 -10.20 6.30 -9.94
N ARG A 294 -10.40 5.42 -10.92
CA ARG A 294 -11.71 5.19 -11.57
C ARG A 294 -12.34 3.87 -11.18
N THR A 295 -11.57 2.79 -11.17
CA THR A 295 -12.08 1.48 -10.77
C THR A 295 -11.16 0.80 -9.79
N PHE A 296 -11.75 0.09 -8.86
CA PHE A 296 -11.12 -0.86 -7.98
C PHE A 296 -11.71 -2.24 -8.27
N THR A 297 -10.89 -3.18 -8.73
CA THR A 297 -11.29 -4.57 -8.95
C THR A 297 -10.59 -5.46 -7.94
N SER A 298 -11.37 -6.06 -7.04
CA SER A 298 -10.87 -7.06 -6.10
C SER A 298 -11.08 -8.46 -6.66
N ILE A 299 -10.07 -9.32 -6.55
CA ILE A 299 -10.09 -10.71 -7.03
C ILE A 299 -9.86 -11.63 -5.82
N SER A 300 -10.81 -12.49 -5.50
CA SER A 300 -10.72 -13.47 -4.40
C SER A 300 -10.28 -12.87 -3.06
N SER A 301 -10.75 -11.67 -2.74
CA SER A 301 -10.31 -10.91 -1.57
C SER A 301 -11.05 -11.32 -0.30
N PRO A 302 -10.35 -11.54 0.83
CA PRO A 302 -10.95 -11.99 2.09
C PRO A 302 -11.58 -10.83 2.88
N PHE A 303 -12.62 -10.19 2.37
CA PHE A 303 -13.29 -9.06 3.02
C PHE A 303 -13.94 -9.42 4.37
N GLY A 304 -14.30 -10.69 4.57
CA GLY A 304 -14.75 -11.22 5.85
C GLY A 304 -13.62 -11.74 6.74
N GLY A 305 -12.37 -11.58 6.31
CA GLY A 305 -11.20 -12.09 7.02
C GLY A 305 -10.83 -13.52 6.63
N ALA A 306 -9.77 -14.01 7.25
CA ALA A 306 -9.24 -15.35 7.07
C ALA A 306 -9.14 -16.08 8.42
N GLN A 307 -9.79 -17.25 8.55
CA GLN A 307 -9.74 -18.03 9.79
C GLN A 307 -8.31 -18.44 10.18
N ALA A 308 -7.44 -18.64 9.19
CA ALA A 308 -6.03 -18.92 9.43
C ALA A 308 -5.31 -17.77 10.16
N ALA A 309 -5.69 -16.51 9.92
CA ALA A 309 -5.14 -15.36 10.62
C ALA A 309 -5.57 -15.35 12.10
N LYS A 310 -6.85 -15.70 12.41
CA LYS A 310 -7.33 -15.86 13.78
C LYS A 310 -6.54 -16.96 14.51
N SER A 311 -6.39 -18.12 13.88
CA SER A 311 -5.61 -19.23 14.46
C SER A 311 -4.14 -18.85 14.67
N GLY A 312 -3.56 -18.06 13.75
CA GLY A 312 -2.21 -17.52 13.90
C GLY A 312 -2.07 -16.60 15.12
N ILE A 313 -3.07 -15.77 15.40
CA ILE A 313 -3.08 -14.90 16.61
C ILE A 313 -3.19 -15.74 17.89
N GLU A 314 -4.03 -16.78 17.89
CA GLU A 314 -4.29 -17.59 19.07
C GLU A 314 -3.14 -18.54 19.44
N TYR A 315 -2.45 -19.10 18.45
CA TYR A 315 -1.53 -20.22 18.68
C TYR A 315 -0.07 -19.97 18.29
N ALA A 316 0.25 -18.92 17.52
CA ALA A 316 1.63 -18.66 17.13
C ALA A 316 2.46 -18.05 18.27
N PRO A 317 3.74 -18.42 18.41
CA PRO A 317 4.63 -17.87 19.45
C PRO A 317 4.95 -16.39 19.23
N VAL A 318 4.81 -15.89 18.01
CA VAL A 318 4.91 -14.48 17.62
C VAL A 318 3.79 -14.19 16.64
N VAL A 319 2.97 -13.21 16.93
CA VAL A 319 1.89 -12.78 16.04
C VAL A 319 2.43 -11.93 14.90
N MET A 320 2.22 -12.39 13.67
CA MET A 320 2.52 -11.60 12.48
C MET A 320 1.57 -10.41 12.38
N PRO A 321 2.05 -9.16 12.17
CA PRO A 321 1.19 -7.98 12.20
C PRO A 321 -0.02 -8.06 11.26
N VAL A 322 0.14 -8.56 10.04
CA VAL A 322 -0.92 -8.71 9.05
C VAL A 322 -2.09 -9.59 9.53
N TRP A 323 -1.83 -10.57 10.41
CA TRP A 323 -2.90 -11.42 10.95
C TRP A 323 -3.88 -10.62 11.80
N ARG A 324 -3.42 -9.58 12.53
CA ARG A 324 -4.31 -8.68 13.28
C ARG A 324 -5.29 -7.97 12.38
N SER A 325 -4.86 -7.54 11.20
CA SER A 325 -5.74 -6.93 10.20
C SER A 325 -6.68 -7.95 9.53
N MET A 326 -6.20 -9.19 9.29
CA MET A 326 -6.95 -10.21 8.52
C MET A 326 -7.83 -11.12 9.37
N SER A 327 -7.77 -11.05 10.69
CA SER A 327 -8.67 -11.85 11.57
C SER A 327 -10.13 -11.44 11.34
N PRO A 328 -11.08 -12.38 11.22
CA PRO A 328 -12.50 -12.06 11.04
C PRO A 328 -13.09 -11.13 12.11
N GLU A 329 -12.50 -11.12 13.30
CA GLU A 329 -12.94 -10.30 14.45
C GLU A 329 -12.16 -8.99 14.58
N SER A 330 -11.29 -8.65 13.61
CA SER A 330 -10.48 -7.44 13.68
C SER A 330 -11.32 -6.17 13.58
N THR A 331 -10.96 -5.16 14.38
CA THR A 331 -11.54 -3.81 14.26
C THR A 331 -11.29 -3.25 12.87
N PHE A 332 -10.10 -3.48 12.31
CA PHE A 332 -9.76 -3.08 10.94
C PHE A 332 -10.79 -3.55 9.91
N LEU A 333 -11.15 -4.84 9.88
CA LEU A 333 -12.15 -5.35 8.94
C LEU A 333 -13.54 -4.79 9.23
N ASN A 334 -13.90 -4.57 10.49
CA ASN A 334 -15.19 -3.99 10.85
C ASN A 334 -15.31 -2.56 10.32
N ASP A 335 -14.24 -1.78 10.41
CA ASP A 335 -14.20 -0.38 10.01
C ASP A 335 -13.94 -0.20 8.50
N LEU A 336 -13.43 -1.23 7.81
CA LEU A 336 -13.01 -1.15 6.41
C LEU A 336 -14.12 -0.66 5.46
N PHE A 337 -15.38 -0.98 5.77
CA PHE A 337 -16.56 -0.60 4.99
C PHE A 337 -17.46 0.41 5.72
N SER A 338 -16.99 1.03 6.80
CA SER A 338 -17.74 2.07 7.53
C SER A 338 -17.89 3.35 6.72
N MET A 339 -16.95 3.61 5.80
CA MET A 339 -17.00 4.72 4.87
C MET A 339 -17.36 4.27 3.45
N PRO A 340 -18.05 5.12 2.68
CA PRO A 340 -18.26 4.87 1.26
C PRO A 340 -16.91 4.92 0.52
N LEU A 341 -16.89 4.44 -0.72
CA LEU A 341 -15.77 4.66 -1.64
C LEU A 341 -15.68 6.15 -2.00
N PRO A 342 -14.48 6.65 -2.37
CA PRO A 342 -14.32 7.97 -2.94
C PRO A 342 -15.26 8.17 -4.14
N SER A 343 -15.75 9.40 -4.29
CA SER A 343 -16.68 9.73 -5.38
C SER A 343 -16.08 9.41 -6.75
N GLY A 344 -16.83 8.70 -7.58
CA GLY A 344 -16.40 8.32 -8.94
C GLY A 344 -15.57 7.03 -9.00
N VAL A 345 -15.31 6.36 -7.88
CA VAL A 345 -14.64 5.04 -7.86
C VAL A 345 -15.69 3.93 -7.92
N GLU A 346 -15.59 3.08 -8.93
CA GLU A 346 -16.42 1.88 -9.08
C GLU A 346 -15.70 0.65 -8.54
N HIS A 347 -16.36 -0.12 -7.66
CA HIS A 347 -15.82 -1.37 -7.12
C HIS A 347 -16.40 -2.58 -7.85
N HIS A 348 -15.55 -3.42 -8.41
CA HIS A 348 -15.91 -4.68 -9.05
C HIS A 348 -15.33 -5.85 -8.24
N ILE A 349 -16.20 -6.77 -7.82
CA ILE A 349 -15.79 -7.96 -7.06
C ILE A 349 -15.77 -9.16 -8.01
N LEU A 350 -14.57 -9.71 -8.23
CA LEU A 350 -14.35 -10.97 -8.90
C LEU A 350 -14.03 -12.02 -7.84
N PHE A 351 -14.69 -13.18 -7.90
CA PHE A 351 -14.49 -14.22 -6.92
C PHE A 351 -14.34 -15.61 -7.56
N GLY A 352 -13.46 -16.43 -7.00
CA GLY A 352 -13.34 -17.84 -7.36
C GLY A 352 -14.27 -18.70 -6.52
N TYR A 353 -14.80 -19.78 -7.12
CA TYR A 353 -15.64 -20.73 -6.39
C TYR A 353 -15.25 -22.20 -6.61
N ARG A 354 -14.14 -22.48 -7.30
CA ARG A 354 -13.64 -23.85 -7.46
C ARG A 354 -12.89 -24.27 -6.20
N ASN A 355 -13.54 -25.09 -5.39
CA ASN A 355 -12.88 -25.69 -4.26
C ASN A 355 -12.21 -26.99 -4.66
N VAL A 356 -10.87 -26.97 -4.75
CA VAL A 356 -10.07 -28.15 -5.04
C VAL A 356 -9.77 -29.00 -3.80
N SER A 357 -10.10 -28.51 -2.61
CA SER A 357 -9.87 -29.23 -1.35
C SER A 357 -11.02 -30.19 -1.05
N THR A 358 -10.75 -31.48 -1.06
CA THR A 358 -11.70 -32.53 -0.64
C THR A 358 -11.94 -32.55 0.88
N LEU A 359 -11.15 -31.80 1.64
CA LEU A 359 -11.21 -31.76 3.10
C LEU A 359 -12.00 -30.54 3.65
N SER A 360 -12.29 -29.56 2.82
CA SER A 360 -13.05 -28.37 3.21
C SER A 360 -14.54 -28.55 2.89
N SER A 361 -15.39 -28.44 3.89
CA SER A 361 -16.86 -28.45 3.75
C SER A 361 -17.42 -27.06 3.36
N THR A 362 -16.58 -26.00 3.32
CA THR A 362 -17.01 -24.64 3.02
C THR A 362 -16.83 -24.34 1.53
N SER A 363 -17.87 -23.74 0.92
CA SER A 363 -17.78 -23.24 -0.47
C SER A 363 -16.81 -22.08 -0.54
N GLY A 364 -15.95 -22.08 -1.57
CA GLY A 364 -14.93 -21.05 -1.78
C GLY A 364 -14.01 -21.38 -2.94
N ASP A 365 -12.87 -20.69 -3.01
CA ASP A 365 -11.85 -20.87 -4.02
C ASP A 365 -10.70 -21.83 -3.58
N GLY A 366 -10.94 -22.60 -2.54
CA GLY A 366 -9.95 -23.51 -1.94
C GLY A 366 -9.06 -22.84 -0.88
N THR A 367 -9.02 -21.52 -0.80
CA THR A 367 -8.26 -20.73 0.18
C THR A 367 -9.18 -19.82 0.99
N ILE A 368 -10.01 -19.03 0.31
CA ILE A 368 -10.92 -18.06 0.93
C ILE A 368 -12.38 -18.53 0.75
N PRO A 369 -13.15 -18.68 1.85
CA PRO A 369 -14.57 -19.01 1.75
C PRO A 369 -15.36 -17.93 0.98
N LEU A 370 -16.41 -18.35 0.25
CA LEU A 370 -17.31 -17.41 -0.44
C LEU A 370 -17.91 -16.37 0.49
N GLU A 371 -18.27 -16.78 1.72
CA GLU A 371 -18.77 -15.87 2.74
C GLU A 371 -17.80 -14.71 3.01
N SER A 372 -16.49 -15.00 3.04
CA SER A 372 -15.47 -13.98 3.24
C SER A 372 -15.27 -13.13 1.98
N GLN A 373 -15.18 -13.75 0.79
CA GLN A 373 -15.03 -13.03 -0.47
C GLN A 373 -16.23 -12.09 -0.74
N LEU A 374 -17.43 -12.55 -0.39
CA LEU A 374 -18.72 -11.89 -0.63
C LEU A 374 -19.31 -11.27 0.65
N ARG A 375 -18.47 -10.72 1.54
CA ARG A 375 -18.96 -10.01 2.72
C ARG A 375 -20.03 -9.00 2.33
N HIS A 376 -21.16 -9.01 3.03
CA HIS A 376 -22.35 -8.20 2.68
C HIS A 376 -22.02 -6.70 2.52
N ALA A 377 -21.22 -6.13 3.42
CA ALA A 377 -20.81 -4.73 3.35
C ALA A 377 -19.98 -4.40 2.07
N ALA A 378 -19.15 -5.33 1.60
CA ALA A 378 -18.42 -5.17 0.34
C ALA A 378 -19.37 -5.22 -0.86
N GLN A 379 -20.34 -6.15 -0.84
CA GLN A 379 -21.36 -6.26 -1.91
C GLN A 379 -22.22 -5.00 -2.01
N GLN A 380 -22.60 -4.39 -0.90
CA GLN A 380 -23.41 -3.16 -0.88
C GLN A 380 -22.70 -1.99 -1.57
N GLN A 381 -21.38 -1.95 -1.54
CA GLN A 381 -20.57 -0.90 -2.18
C GLN A 381 -20.08 -1.30 -3.57
N ALA A 382 -20.36 -2.51 -4.02
CA ALA A 382 -19.90 -3.00 -5.31
C ALA A 382 -20.81 -2.53 -6.47
N THR A 383 -20.17 -2.16 -7.57
CA THR A 383 -20.81 -1.86 -8.85
C THR A 383 -21.20 -3.16 -9.57
N SER A 384 -20.34 -4.18 -9.52
CA SER A 384 -20.63 -5.50 -10.09
C SER A 384 -19.99 -6.64 -9.30
N LEU A 385 -20.59 -7.83 -9.40
CA LEU A 385 -20.07 -9.08 -8.85
C LEU A 385 -19.98 -10.11 -9.97
N ARG A 386 -18.84 -10.80 -10.06
CA ARG A 386 -18.66 -11.87 -11.05
C ARG A 386 -17.92 -13.05 -10.46
N GLY A 387 -18.57 -14.23 -10.48
CA GLY A 387 -17.98 -15.52 -10.12
C GLY A 387 -17.28 -16.18 -11.31
N PHE A 388 -16.18 -16.88 -11.01
CA PHE A 388 -15.42 -17.69 -11.94
C PHE A 388 -15.25 -19.11 -11.38
N ASP A 389 -15.42 -20.11 -12.23
CA ASP A 389 -15.07 -21.50 -11.88
C ASP A 389 -13.55 -21.67 -11.87
N GLU A 390 -12.91 -21.01 -10.90
CA GLU A 390 -11.47 -20.93 -10.70
C GLU A 390 -11.17 -21.07 -9.21
N ASP A 391 -10.01 -21.63 -8.88
CA ASP A 391 -9.47 -21.59 -7.51
C ASP A 391 -8.74 -20.26 -7.25
N HIS A 392 -8.19 -20.14 -6.03
CA HIS A 392 -7.58 -18.90 -5.52
C HIS A 392 -6.47 -18.34 -6.40
N LEU A 393 -5.69 -19.20 -7.05
CA LEU A 393 -4.56 -18.82 -7.89
C LEU A 393 -4.89 -18.94 -9.39
N SER A 394 -5.67 -19.94 -9.79
CA SER A 394 -6.00 -20.15 -11.21
C SER A 394 -6.80 -19.00 -11.81
N ILE A 395 -7.55 -18.26 -10.99
CA ILE A 395 -8.27 -17.05 -11.43
C ILE A 395 -7.32 -15.99 -12.02
N LEU A 396 -6.07 -15.92 -11.57
CA LEU A 396 -5.05 -14.99 -12.09
C LEU A 396 -4.51 -15.43 -13.47
N THR A 397 -4.75 -16.68 -13.87
CA THR A 397 -4.38 -17.23 -15.19
C THR A 397 -5.58 -17.34 -16.12
N SER A 398 -6.78 -16.96 -15.65
CA SER A 398 -8.03 -17.11 -16.39
C SER A 398 -8.16 -16.06 -17.49
N LYS A 399 -8.25 -16.52 -18.75
CA LYS A 399 -8.55 -15.64 -19.90
C LYS A 399 -9.90 -14.95 -19.78
N LEU A 400 -10.87 -15.60 -19.13
CA LEU A 400 -12.19 -15.03 -18.90
C LEU A 400 -12.12 -13.88 -17.90
N ALA A 401 -11.34 -14.02 -16.83
CA ALA A 401 -11.11 -12.94 -15.88
C ALA A 401 -10.38 -11.77 -16.55
N GLY A 402 -9.34 -12.01 -17.34
CA GLY A 402 -8.65 -10.97 -18.11
C GLY A 402 -9.54 -10.25 -19.12
N ALA A 403 -10.41 -10.97 -19.83
CA ALA A 403 -11.39 -10.37 -20.75
C ALA A 403 -12.41 -9.52 -19.99
N TYR A 404 -12.83 -9.96 -18.81
CA TYR A 404 -13.77 -9.21 -17.96
C TYR A 404 -13.14 -7.91 -17.45
N LEU A 405 -11.85 -7.93 -17.06
CA LEU A 405 -11.11 -6.72 -16.68
C LEU A 405 -11.09 -5.66 -17.80
N ASN A 406 -10.85 -6.06 -19.05
CA ASN A 406 -10.93 -5.14 -20.20
C ASN A 406 -12.35 -4.53 -20.36
N GLY A 407 -13.38 -5.30 -20.04
CA GLY A 407 -14.78 -4.81 -20.02
C GLY A 407 -14.98 -3.73 -18.94
N ILE A 408 -14.45 -3.96 -17.73
CA ILE A 408 -14.48 -2.99 -16.64
C ILE A 408 -13.75 -1.71 -17.05
N PHE A 409 -12.50 -1.80 -17.47
CA PHE A 409 -11.66 -0.64 -17.80
C PHE A 409 -12.23 0.20 -18.95
N SER A 410 -12.98 -0.41 -19.86
CA SER A 410 -13.63 0.28 -20.98
C SER A 410 -15.02 0.82 -20.66
N GLY A 411 -15.50 0.68 -19.42
CA GLY A 411 -16.85 1.09 -19.01
C GLY A 411 -18.00 0.28 -19.63
N LYS A 412 -17.70 -0.89 -20.21
CA LYS A 412 -18.74 -1.80 -20.76
C LYS A 412 -19.44 -2.61 -19.68
N ILE A 413 -18.86 -2.70 -18.50
CA ILE A 413 -19.40 -3.34 -17.32
C ILE A 413 -19.58 -2.23 -16.29
N SER A 414 -20.75 -1.66 -16.25
CA SER A 414 -21.24 -0.70 -15.26
C SER A 414 -22.51 -1.25 -14.61
N LYS A 415 -23.07 -0.54 -13.63
CA LYS A 415 -24.38 -0.91 -13.01
C LYS A 415 -25.46 -1.13 -14.03
#